data_d9f9138d9bca5b3030044d086ba97b9e
#
_entry.id   d9f9138d9bca5b3030044d086ba97b9e
#
_cell.length_a   1.000
_cell.length_b   1.000
_cell.length_c   1.000
_cell.angle_alpha   90.00
_cell.angle_beta   90.00
_cell.angle_gamma   90.00
#
_symmetry.space_group_name_H-M   'P 1'
#
loop_
_entity.id
_entity.type
_entity.pdbx_description
1 polymer ?
#
loop_
_entity_poly.entity_id
_entity_poly.type
_entity_poly.pdbx_seq_one_letter_code
_entity_poly.pdbx_strand_id
1 'polypeptide(L)'
;MKLKKITLILIIILAVLVLIAGAATFTSNNSIIETPKGNASVVVTGDVMFARNMAGVLSLDESPFRHVENVTGSADLLLINFENAATTSGCAVKGDVPLKCDPSYVPLAKANNNTVAALANNHLFDYGTDGMKDTLKSLDDAGITHIGAGNNESQARQTASSDINGRNITIINYMDSNNFKEYSTDVMPQANGSNPGYSAYDSDVAKCQIQDAKANGSDVVIVYFHFGNEYSHSPNPDQEKMAHEVIDYGADAV
;
A
#
# COMPACT_ATOMS: atom_id res chain seq x y z
N MET A 1 -63.19 33.46 -28.66
CA MET A 1 -62.45 33.14 -27.41
C MET A 1 -62.10 31.66 -27.28
N LYS A 2 -62.92 30.70 -27.68
CA LYS A 2 -62.67 29.26 -27.58
C LYS A 2 -61.53 28.75 -28.48
N LEU A 3 -61.39 29.25 -29.74
CA LEU A 3 -60.35 28.81 -30.69
C LEU A 3 -58.93 29.15 -30.20
N LYS A 4 -58.72 30.37 -29.63
CA LYS A 4 -57.39 30.76 -29.12
C LYS A 4 -56.89 29.89 -27.92
N LYS A 5 -57.85 29.40 -27.09
CA LYS A 5 -57.51 28.51 -25.97
C LYS A 5 -57.08 27.11 -26.44
N ILE A 6 -57.73 26.57 -27.47
CA ILE A 6 -57.39 25.27 -28.08
C ILE A 6 -56.03 25.32 -28.73
N THR A 7 -55.73 26.39 -29.49
CA THR A 7 -54.42 26.56 -30.12
C THR A 7 -53.29 26.69 -29.11
N LEU A 8 -53.51 27.39 -27.97
CA LEU A 8 -52.53 27.52 -26.90
C LEU A 8 -52.25 26.18 -26.19
N ILE A 9 -53.31 25.38 -25.95
CA ILE A 9 -53.19 24.05 -25.33
C ILE A 9 -52.42 23.10 -26.25
N LEU A 10 -52.69 23.12 -27.58
CA LEU A 10 -51.96 22.30 -28.55
C LEU A 10 -50.46 22.68 -28.64
N ILE A 11 -50.13 23.98 -28.56
CA ILE A 11 -48.73 24.45 -28.55
C ILE A 11 -48.01 23.97 -27.26
N ILE A 12 -48.67 24.02 -26.08
CA ILE A 12 -48.11 23.57 -24.84
C ILE A 12 -47.89 22.05 -24.86
N ILE A 13 -48.83 21.27 -25.39
CA ILE A 13 -48.69 19.79 -25.52
C ILE A 13 -47.55 19.45 -26.48
N LEU A 14 -47.40 20.15 -27.61
CA LEU A 14 -46.31 19.94 -28.54
C LEU A 14 -44.94 20.29 -27.92
N ALA A 15 -44.87 21.39 -27.17
CA ALA A 15 -43.63 21.77 -26.44
C ALA A 15 -43.24 20.74 -25.36
N VAL A 16 -44.21 20.19 -24.64
CA VAL A 16 -43.96 19.14 -23.65
C VAL A 16 -43.51 17.84 -24.31
N LEU A 17 -44.11 17.46 -25.45
CA LEU A 17 -43.70 16.28 -26.20
C LEU A 17 -42.29 16.44 -26.82
N VAL A 18 -41.92 17.63 -27.26
CA VAL A 18 -40.54 17.92 -27.73
C VAL A 18 -39.53 17.86 -26.57
N LEU A 19 -39.89 18.35 -25.36
CA LEU A 19 -39.05 18.24 -24.18
C LEU A 19 -38.90 16.80 -23.70
N ILE A 20 -39.95 15.98 -23.75
CA ILE A 20 -39.91 14.56 -23.40
C ILE A 20 -39.08 13.76 -24.44
N ALA A 21 -39.25 14.05 -25.74
CA ALA A 21 -38.45 13.44 -26.81
C ALA A 21 -36.96 13.86 -26.68
N GLY A 22 -36.69 15.14 -26.37
CA GLY A 22 -35.33 15.64 -26.12
C GLY A 22 -34.70 15.01 -24.90
N ALA A 23 -35.46 14.78 -23.83
CA ALA A 23 -34.97 14.09 -22.64
C ALA A 23 -34.72 12.58 -22.89
N ALA A 24 -35.54 11.94 -23.75
CA ALA A 24 -35.37 10.53 -24.11
C ALA A 24 -34.16 10.28 -25.06
N THR A 25 -33.73 11.28 -25.81
CA THR A 25 -32.52 11.18 -26.67
C THR A 25 -31.24 11.58 -25.92
N PHE A 26 -31.35 12.11 -24.68
CA PHE A 26 -30.22 12.44 -23.83
C PHE A 26 -29.91 11.33 -22.78
N THR A 27 -30.49 10.15 -22.88
CA THR A 27 -29.84 8.95 -22.40
C THR A 27 -28.70 8.66 -23.37
N SER A 28 -27.61 9.44 -23.27
CA SER A 28 -26.36 9.10 -23.92
C SER A 28 -26.04 7.67 -23.49
N ASN A 29 -25.99 6.77 -24.45
CA ASN A 29 -25.13 5.59 -24.31
C ASN A 29 -23.71 6.15 -24.09
N ASN A 30 -23.39 6.53 -22.86
CA ASN A 30 -22.04 6.48 -22.37
C ASN A 30 -21.68 4.99 -22.35
N SER A 31 -21.48 4.39 -23.50
CA SER A 31 -20.55 3.31 -23.60
C SER A 31 -19.24 3.92 -23.09
N ILE A 32 -18.89 3.63 -21.84
CA ILE A 32 -17.55 3.87 -21.34
C ILE A 32 -16.69 3.11 -22.34
N ILE A 33 -16.05 3.84 -23.24
CA ILE A 33 -15.00 3.26 -24.09
C ILE A 33 -13.90 2.97 -23.09
N GLU A 34 -13.88 1.72 -22.58
CA GLU A 34 -12.76 1.26 -21.75
C GLU A 34 -11.51 1.39 -22.62
N THR A 35 -10.65 2.30 -22.25
CA THR A 35 -9.32 2.39 -22.87
C THR A 35 -8.62 1.07 -22.61
N PRO A 36 -8.02 0.44 -23.64
CA PRO A 36 -7.30 -0.81 -23.43
C PRO A 36 -6.25 -0.62 -22.36
N LYS A 37 -6.29 -1.48 -21.31
CA LYS A 37 -5.30 -1.44 -20.24
C LYS A 37 -3.95 -1.91 -20.75
N GLY A 38 -2.91 -1.11 -20.53
CA GLY A 38 -1.55 -1.43 -20.91
C GLY A 38 -0.91 -2.49 -19.99
N ASN A 39 0.32 -2.88 -20.29
CA ASN A 39 1.13 -3.69 -19.40
C ASN A 39 1.60 -2.84 -18.21
N ALA A 40 1.71 -3.47 -17.05
CA ALA A 40 2.27 -2.90 -15.85
C ALA A 40 3.36 -3.85 -15.31
N SER A 41 4.51 -3.29 -14.95
CA SER A 41 5.62 -4.01 -14.33
C SER A 41 5.70 -3.65 -12.85
N VAL A 42 5.61 -4.66 -11.99
CA VAL A 42 5.80 -4.52 -10.54
C VAL A 42 7.04 -5.31 -10.15
N VAL A 43 7.99 -4.63 -9.53
CA VAL A 43 9.16 -5.26 -8.94
C VAL A 43 8.98 -5.28 -7.43
N VAL A 44 9.15 -6.46 -6.84
CA VAL A 44 9.09 -6.67 -5.40
C VAL A 44 10.46 -7.12 -4.94
N THR A 45 11.03 -6.40 -3.97
CA THR A 45 12.30 -6.79 -3.33
C THR A 45 12.03 -7.45 -2.00
N GLY A 46 13.04 -8.08 -1.42
CA GLY A 46 13.08 -8.41 -0.01
C GLY A 46 13.49 -7.20 0.84
N ASP A 47 14.28 -7.46 1.87
CA ASP A 47 14.67 -6.51 2.88
C ASP A 47 15.62 -5.44 2.31
N VAL A 48 15.22 -4.20 2.46
CA VAL A 48 16.02 -3.01 2.16
C VAL A 48 16.30 -2.30 3.47
N MET A 49 17.56 -2.31 3.89
CA MET A 49 17.97 -1.69 5.15
C MET A 49 19.24 -0.85 4.96
N PHE A 50 19.35 0.24 5.71
CA PHE A 50 20.52 1.12 5.76
C PHE A 50 21.23 1.05 7.12
N ALA A 51 20.93 0.02 7.90
CA ALA A 51 21.47 -0.23 9.22
C ALA A 51 22.82 -0.97 9.18
N ARG A 52 23.38 -1.25 10.35
CA ARG A 52 24.65 -1.95 10.54
C ARG A 52 25.80 -1.23 9.82
N ASN A 53 26.59 -1.94 9.03
CA ASN A 53 27.77 -1.39 8.35
C ASN A 53 27.42 -0.66 7.03
N MET A 54 26.15 -0.59 6.64
CA MET A 54 25.76 0.03 5.37
C MET A 54 26.13 1.50 5.31
N ALA A 55 26.01 2.25 6.42
CA ALA A 55 26.42 3.65 6.52
C ALA A 55 27.94 3.86 6.28
N GLY A 56 28.76 2.83 6.49
CA GLY A 56 30.22 2.87 6.19
C GLY A 56 30.55 2.54 4.73
N VAL A 57 29.60 2.02 3.96
CA VAL A 57 29.79 1.54 2.59
C VAL A 57 29.04 2.41 1.59
N LEU A 58 27.84 2.90 1.96
CA LEU A 58 27.02 3.73 1.07
C LEU A 58 27.42 5.20 1.17
N SER A 59 27.68 5.80 0.00
CA SER A 59 27.70 7.25 -0.13
C SER A 59 26.28 7.79 -0.28
N LEU A 60 25.98 8.94 0.31
CA LEU A 60 24.69 9.62 0.12
C LEU A 60 24.48 10.11 -1.33
N ASP A 61 25.53 10.15 -2.13
CA ASP A 61 25.49 10.57 -3.52
C ASP A 61 25.32 9.39 -4.52
N GLU A 62 25.28 8.15 -4.01
CA GLU A 62 25.16 6.96 -4.86
C GLU A 62 23.92 6.14 -4.55
N SER A 63 23.19 5.76 -5.60
CA SER A 63 22.06 4.85 -5.46
C SER A 63 22.53 3.44 -5.03
N PRO A 64 21.95 2.85 -3.98
CA PRO A 64 22.20 1.46 -3.63
C PRO A 64 21.75 0.49 -4.72
N PHE A 65 20.85 0.93 -5.59
CA PHE A 65 20.30 0.14 -6.70
C PHE A 65 21.10 0.26 -8.00
N ARG A 66 22.24 1.00 -8.03
CA ARG A 66 23.00 1.32 -9.27
C ARG A 66 23.34 0.11 -10.15
N HIS A 67 23.50 -1.07 -9.54
CA HIS A 67 23.83 -2.30 -10.30
C HIS A 67 22.60 -3.09 -10.75
N VAL A 68 21.41 -2.72 -10.29
CA VAL A 68 20.11 -3.33 -10.63
C VAL A 68 19.08 -2.28 -11.10
N GLU A 69 19.55 -1.08 -11.41
CA GLU A 69 18.71 0.05 -11.81
C GLU A 69 17.90 -0.24 -13.09
N ASN A 70 18.43 -1.06 -13.99
CA ASN A 70 17.72 -1.55 -15.17
C ASN A 70 16.50 -2.40 -14.83
N VAL A 71 16.36 -2.86 -13.58
CA VAL A 71 15.18 -3.59 -13.07
C VAL A 71 14.37 -2.69 -12.14
N THR A 72 14.98 -2.18 -11.07
CA THR A 72 14.29 -1.41 -10.04
C THR A 72 13.84 -0.02 -10.50
N GLY A 73 14.69 0.67 -11.27
CA GLY A 73 14.40 2.01 -11.78
C GLY A 73 13.48 2.02 -13.00
N SER A 74 13.45 0.93 -13.78
CA SER A 74 12.60 0.80 -14.97
C SER A 74 11.21 0.20 -14.66
N ALA A 75 10.99 -0.32 -13.45
CA ALA A 75 9.70 -0.82 -13.03
C ALA A 75 8.67 0.32 -12.93
N ASP A 76 7.44 0.05 -13.30
CA ASP A 76 6.33 1.01 -13.14
C ASP A 76 5.98 1.20 -11.66
N LEU A 77 6.19 0.15 -10.83
CA LEU A 77 6.04 0.19 -9.38
C LEU A 77 7.13 -0.67 -8.73
N LEU A 78 7.76 -0.12 -7.68
CA LEU A 78 8.71 -0.84 -6.84
C LEU A 78 8.16 -0.98 -5.42
N LEU A 79 8.05 -2.21 -4.93
CA LEU A 79 7.70 -2.52 -3.55
C LEU A 79 8.95 -3.01 -2.81
N ILE A 80 9.29 -2.36 -1.70
CA ILE A 80 10.42 -2.72 -0.83
C ILE A 80 9.92 -3.05 0.58
N ASN A 81 10.56 -3.99 1.28
CA ASN A 81 10.48 -4.08 2.73
C ASN A 81 11.51 -3.14 3.35
N PHE A 82 11.07 -2.00 3.89
CA PHE A 82 11.96 -1.05 4.55
C PHE A 82 12.18 -1.48 5.99
N GLU A 83 13.27 -2.22 6.24
CA GLU A 83 13.46 -3.01 7.46
C GLU A 83 14.50 -2.40 8.41
N ASN A 84 14.23 -1.20 8.85
CA ASN A 84 14.94 -0.57 9.97
C ASN A 84 14.20 0.67 10.47
N ALA A 85 14.50 1.11 11.68
CA ALA A 85 14.12 2.44 12.13
C ALA A 85 15.04 3.50 11.52
N ALA A 86 14.47 4.55 10.91
CA ALA A 86 15.19 5.73 10.45
C ALA A 86 15.05 6.85 11.48
N THR A 87 16.00 6.92 12.43
CA THR A 87 15.95 7.87 13.53
C THR A 87 17.36 8.20 14.04
N THR A 88 17.55 9.41 14.54
CA THR A 88 18.75 9.80 15.30
C THR A 88 18.54 9.63 16.80
N SER A 89 17.30 9.41 17.24
CA SER A 89 16.87 9.44 18.64
C SER A 89 16.93 8.07 19.30
N GLY A 90 16.94 8.08 20.62
CA GLY A 90 16.58 6.97 21.47
C GLY A 90 17.65 5.89 21.67
N CYS A 91 17.33 5.04 22.65
CA CYS A 91 17.99 3.76 22.88
C CYS A 91 17.17 2.67 22.21
N ALA A 92 17.82 1.59 21.79
CA ALA A 92 17.13 0.41 21.33
C ALA A 92 16.23 -0.14 22.44
N VAL A 93 14.99 -0.47 22.10
CA VAL A 93 14.04 -1.13 23.02
C VAL A 93 14.02 -2.63 22.79
N LYS A 94 14.43 -3.08 21.61
CA LYS A 94 14.62 -4.49 21.26
C LYS A 94 16.05 -4.91 21.63
N GLY A 95 16.18 -6.02 22.35
CA GLY A 95 17.47 -6.46 22.87
C GLY A 95 18.41 -7.04 21.83
N ASP A 96 17.89 -7.71 20.82
CA ASP A 96 18.66 -8.47 19.83
C ASP A 96 18.76 -7.70 18.51
N VAL A 97 19.99 -7.44 18.08
CA VAL A 97 20.34 -6.89 16.76
C VAL A 97 19.42 -5.73 16.30
N PRO A 98 19.34 -4.62 17.06
CA PRO A 98 18.49 -3.50 16.66
C PRO A 98 19.01 -2.84 15.41
N LEU A 99 18.10 -2.57 14.45
CA LEU A 99 18.42 -1.96 13.17
C LEU A 99 18.02 -0.49 13.15
N LYS A 100 19.01 0.39 12.96
CA LYS A 100 18.81 1.83 12.84
C LYS A 100 19.67 2.41 11.73
N CYS A 101 19.11 3.39 11.00
CA CYS A 101 19.89 4.26 10.12
C CYS A 101 19.65 5.74 10.45
N ASP A 102 20.56 6.59 10.00
CA ASP A 102 20.31 8.02 9.96
C ASP A 102 19.22 8.33 8.92
N PRO A 103 18.24 9.23 9.22
CA PRO A 103 17.19 9.61 8.29
C PRO A 103 17.69 10.13 6.94
N SER A 104 18.91 10.66 6.86
CA SER A 104 19.51 11.11 5.60
C SER A 104 19.69 10.00 4.55
N TYR A 105 19.66 8.73 4.95
CA TYR A 105 19.72 7.59 4.02
C TYR A 105 18.36 7.24 3.41
N VAL A 106 17.25 7.67 4.00
CA VAL A 106 15.89 7.30 3.54
C VAL A 106 15.64 7.65 2.06
N PRO A 107 16.07 8.82 1.53
CA PRO A 107 15.88 9.13 0.12
C PRO A 107 16.54 8.13 -0.83
N LEU A 108 17.57 7.40 -0.40
CA LEU A 108 18.24 6.38 -1.20
C LEU A 108 17.38 5.14 -1.43
N ALA A 109 16.33 4.92 -0.63
CA ALA A 109 15.35 3.85 -0.84
C ALA A 109 14.46 4.09 -2.05
N LYS A 110 14.41 5.34 -2.56
CA LYS A 110 13.58 5.72 -3.70
C LYS A 110 14.28 5.42 -5.02
N ALA A 111 14.07 4.23 -5.59
CA ALA A 111 14.65 3.87 -6.88
C ALA A 111 13.88 4.45 -8.08
N ASN A 112 12.56 4.74 -7.92
CA ASN A 112 11.72 5.39 -8.91
C ASN A 112 10.62 6.23 -8.25
N ASN A 113 9.81 6.93 -9.05
CA ASN A 113 8.76 7.81 -8.53
C ASN A 113 7.56 7.07 -7.91
N ASN A 114 7.46 5.77 -8.14
CA ASN A 114 6.37 4.91 -7.63
C ASN A 114 6.95 3.81 -6.72
N THR A 115 7.82 4.22 -5.80
CA THR A 115 8.37 3.33 -4.77
C THR A 115 7.43 3.29 -3.56
N VAL A 116 7.06 2.09 -3.13
CA VAL A 116 6.23 1.82 -1.95
C VAL A 116 7.07 1.08 -0.91
N ALA A 117 7.11 1.59 0.31
CA ALA A 117 7.78 0.99 1.45
C ALA A 117 6.77 0.22 2.31
N ALA A 118 6.94 -1.09 2.42
CA ALA A 118 6.25 -1.94 3.38
C ALA A 118 6.94 -1.85 4.74
N LEU A 119 6.19 -1.55 5.79
CA LEU A 119 6.69 -1.25 7.14
C LEU A 119 6.22 -2.25 8.20
N ALA A 120 5.27 -3.14 7.88
CA ALA A 120 4.86 -4.18 8.80
C ALA A 120 5.96 -5.26 8.87
N ASN A 121 7.02 -4.97 9.62
CA ASN A 121 8.17 -5.85 9.86
C ASN A 121 8.64 -5.76 11.31
N ASN A 122 9.52 -6.67 11.72
CA ASN A 122 9.96 -6.81 13.10
C ASN A 122 11.04 -5.79 13.53
N HIS A 123 11.56 -4.96 12.61
CA HIS A 123 12.62 -3.99 12.90
C HIS A 123 12.18 -2.53 12.93
N LEU A 124 10.96 -2.23 12.52
CA LEU A 124 10.45 -0.86 12.53
C LEU A 124 10.43 -0.24 13.94
N PHE A 125 10.16 -1.07 14.95
CA PHE A 125 10.03 -0.65 16.35
C PHE A 125 11.29 -0.89 17.20
N ASP A 126 12.42 -1.18 16.61
CA ASP A 126 13.68 -1.42 17.36
C ASP A 126 14.08 -0.24 18.24
N TYR A 127 13.64 0.96 17.91
CA TYR A 127 13.80 2.20 18.66
C TYR A 127 12.45 2.76 19.17
N GLY A 128 11.49 1.86 19.39
CA GLY A 128 10.17 2.16 19.93
C GLY A 128 9.29 2.97 18.99
N THR A 129 8.19 3.46 19.53
CA THR A 129 7.20 4.24 18.79
C THR A 129 7.76 5.57 18.24
N ASP A 130 8.71 6.19 18.92
CA ASP A 130 9.33 7.42 18.44
C ASP A 130 10.23 7.13 17.22
N GLY A 131 10.98 6.04 17.22
CA GLY A 131 11.74 5.60 16.05
C GLY A 131 10.84 5.28 14.85
N MET A 132 9.69 4.65 15.08
CA MET A 132 8.69 4.45 14.04
C MET A 132 8.17 5.79 13.48
N LYS A 133 7.80 6.74 14.35
CA LYS A 133 7.31 8.07 13.90
C LYS A 133 8.34 8.85 13.10
N ASP A 134 9.61 8.82 13.52
CA ASP A 134 10.71 9.43 12.78
C ASP A 134 10.86 8.77 11.39
N THR A 135 10.69 7.44 11.32
CA THR A 135 10.73 6.69 10.07
C THR A 135 9.60 7.10 9.13
N LEU A 136 8.34 7.14 9.62
CA LEU A 136 7.19 7.60 8.81
C LEU A 136 7.44 9.01 8.26
N LYS A 137 7.86 9.93 9.14
CA LYS A 137 8.16 11.30 8.74
C LYS A 137 9.26 11.36 7.67
N SER A 138 10.31 10.56 7.81
CA SER A 138 11.44 10.56 6.87
C SER A 138 11.04 10.02 5.50
N LEU A 139 10.15 9.02 5.45
CA LEU A 139 9.58 8.50 4.21
C LEU A 139 8.66 9.54 3.55
N ASP A 140 7.82 10.23 4.33
CA ASP A 140 6.99 11.33 3.84
C ASP A 140 7.83 12.46 3.25
N ASP A 141 8.87 12.90 3.97
CA ASP A 141 9.80 13.94 3.52
C ASP A 141 10.54 13.56 2.22
N ALA A 142 10.82 12.26 2.03
CA ALA A 142 11.43 11.73 0.80
C ALA A 142 10.41 11.50 -0.33
N GLY A 143 9.11 11.66 -0.07
CA GLY A 143 8.04 11.37 -1.02
C GLY A 143 8.00 9.90 -1.41
N ILE A 144 8.18 9.00 -0.42
CA ILE A 144 8.05 7.56 -0.54
C ILE A 144 6.72 7.16 0.10
N THR A 145 5.83 6.57 -0.69
CA THR A 145 4.59 6.00 -0.16
C THR A 145 4.92 4.86 0.79
N HIS A 146 4.27 4.80 1.95
CA HIS A 146 4.49 3.73 2.91
C HIS A 146 3.18 3.14 3.43
N ILE A 147 3.20 1.87 3.79
CA ILE A 147 2.06 1.08 4.26
C ILE A 147 2.50 0.10 5.36
N GLY A 148 1.55 -0.42 6.12
CA GLY A 148 1.81 -1.49 7.08
C GLY A 148 2.15 -1.03 8.49
N ALA A 149 2.29 0.28 8.73
CA ALA A 149 2.43 0.85 10.07
C ALA A 149 1.85 2.26 10.13
N GLY A 150 1.53 2.73 11.33
CA GLY A 150 0.93 4.06 11.49
C GLY A 150 0.78 4.51 12.93
N ASN A 151 0.38 5.76 13.11
CA ASN A 151 0.10 6.37 14.41
C ASN A 151 -1.21 5.88 15.05
N ASN A 152 -1.99 5.12 14.31
CA ASN A 152 -3.23 4.48 14.73
C ASN A 152 -3.54 3.32 13.77
N GLU A 153 -4.56 2.52 14.11
CA GLU A 153 -4.96 1.36 13.31
C GLU A 153 -5.35 1.73 11.87
N SER A 154 -6.10 2.81 11.68
CA SER A 154 -6.51 3.25 10.36
C SER A 154 -5.32 3.57 9.45
N GLN A 155 -4.29 4.24 9.98
CA GLN A 155 -3.07 4.52 9.22
C GLN A 155 -2.24 3.25 8.95
N ALA A 156 -2.08 2.39 9.96
CA ALA A 156 -1.34 1.14 9.79
C ALA A 156 -1.95 0.22 8.72
N ARG A 157 -3.27 0.25 8.58
CA ARG A 157 -4.03 -0.56 7.62
C ARG A 157 -4.29 0.15 6.29
N GLN A 158 -3.66 1.31 6.04
CA GLN A 158 -3.74 1.96 4.73
C GLN A 158 -3.11 1.07 3.65
N THR A 159 -3.71 1.10 2.48
CA THR A 159 -3.21 0.42 1.28
C THR A 159 -2.55 1.42 0.35
N ALA A 160 -1.59 0.99 -0.45
CA ALA A 160 -1.07 1.79 -1.55
C ALA A 160 -1.77 1.39 -2.84
N SER A 161 -2.33 2.37 -3.55
CA SER A 161 -2.95 2.14 -4.86
C SER A 161 -2.33 3.04 -5.91
N SER A 162 -2.04 2.48 -7.08
CA SER A 162 -1.44 3.18 -8.21
C SER A 162 -2.16 2.80 -9.50
N ASP A 163 -2.52 3.80 -10.32
CA ASP A 163 -2.93 3.58 -11.70
C ASP A 163 -1.68 3.51 -12.59
N ILE A 164 -1.49 2.37 -13.22
CA ILE A 164 -0.38 2.10 -14.12
C ILE A 164 -0.93 1.68 -15.46
N ASN A 165 -0.83 2.55 -16.44
CA ASN A 165 -1.30 2.30 -17.79
C ASN A 165 -2.79 1.88 -17.85
N GLY A 166 -3.63 2.48 -16.99
CA GLY A 166 -5.05 2.18 -16.86
C GLY A 166 -5.35 0.92 -16.03
N ARG A 167 -4.33 0.33 -15.36
CA ARG A 167 -4.50 -0.74 -14.38
C ARG A 167 -4.37 -0.20 -12.98
N ASN A 168 -5.39 -0.38 -12.17
CA ASN A 168 -5.36 -0.03 -10.76
C ASN A 168 -4.76 -1.21 -9.96
N ILE A 169 -3.57 -0.99 -9.38
CA ILE A 169 -2.86 -1.98 -8.56
C ILE A 169 -2.91 -1.53 -7.11
N THR A 170 -3.40 -2.38 -6.24
CA THR A 170 -3.45 -2.13 -4.79
C THR A 170 -2.53 -3.09 -4.04
N ILE A 171 -1.73 -2.53 -3.12
CA ILE A 171 -0.82 -3.27 -2.26
C ILE A 171 -1.32 -3.16 -0.83
N ILE A 172 -1.35 -4.30 -0.13
CA ILE A 172 -1.70 -4.44 1.28
C ILE A 172 -0.50 -5.08 1.99
N ASN A 173 -0.15 -4.60 3.17
CA ASN A 173 1.00 -5.12 3.91
C ASN A 173 0.61 -5.57 5.32
N TYR A 174 1.04 -6.77 5.68
CA TYR A 174 0.86 -7.36 7.00
C TYR A 174 2.13 -7.99 7.54
N MET A 175 2.22 -8.06 8.86
CA MET A 175 3.18 -8.93 9.55
C MET A 175 2.41 -10.01 10.34
N ASP A 176 2.94 -11.23 10.32
CA ASP A 176 2.48 -12.29 11.20
C ASP A 176 3.04 -12.09 12.60
N SER A 177 2.17 -11.70 13.54
CA SER A 177 2.55 -11.50 14.94
C SER A 177 2.91 -12.81 15.67
N ASN A 178 2.55 -13.96 15.10
CA ASN A 178 2.85 -15.25 15.74
C ASN A 178 4.34 -15.63 15.69
N ASN A 179 5.07 -15.13 14.70
CA ASN A 179 6.50 -15.42 14.55
C ASN A 179 7.40 -14.62 15.50
N PHE A 180 6.86 -13.59 16.15
CA PHE A 180 7.60 -12.67 17.02
C PHE A 180 6.99 -12.58 18.42
N LYS A 181 6.43 -13.70 18.91
CA LYS A 181 5.74 -13.80 20.22
C LYS A 181 6.66 -13.56 21.42
N GLU A 182 7.97 -13.70 21.25
CA GLU A 182 8.98 -13.44 22.26
C GLU A 182 9.09 -11.94 22.61
N TYR A 183 8.64 -11.06 21.73
CA TYR A 183 8.59 -9.63 22.01
C TYR A 183 7.24 -9.22 22.59
N SER A 184 7.27 -8.46 23.67
CA SER A 184 6.06 -7.90 24.26
C SER A 184 5.42 -6.86 23.32
N THR A 185 4.13 -6.62 23.50
CA THR A 185 3.40 -5.56 22.80
C THR A 185 3.93 -4.14 23.10
N ASP A 186 4.69 -3.96 24.17
CA ASP A 186 5.37 -2.70 24.49
C ASP A 186 6.59 -2.49 23.59
N VAL A 187 7.21 -3.57 23.12
CA VAL A 187 8.38 -3.55 22.22
C VAL A 187 7.95 -3.54 20.76
N MET A 188 6.95 -4.35 20.42
CA MET A 188 6.40 -4.46 19.04
C MET A 188 4.89 -4.27 19.06
N PRO A 189 4.42 -3.02 19.13
CA PRO A 189 2.99 -2.75 19.25
C PRO A 189 2.25 -3.03 17.94
N GLN A 190 1.16 -3.77 18.04
CA GLN A 190 0.17 -3.87 16.97
C GLN A 190 -0.72 -2.64 17.00
N ALA A 191 -0.98 -2.06 15.84
CA ALA A 191 -1.90 -0.93 15.76
C ALA A 191 -3.32 -1.35 16.17
N ASN A 192 -3.91 -0.60 17.08
CA ASN A 192 -5.26 -0.89 17.57
C ASN A 192 -5.98 0.41 17.96
N GLY A 193 -7.09 0.70 17.30
CA GLY A 193 -7.86 1.93 17.54
C GLY A 193 -6.98 3.18 17.35
N SER A 194 -6.76 3.95 18.43
CA SER A 194 -5.91 5.15 18.43
C SER A 194 -4.43 4.89 18.73
N ASN A 195 -4.06 3.64 19.03
CA ASN A 195 -2.68 3.31 19.39
C ASN A 195 -1.82 3.06 18.14
N PRO A 196 -0.58 3.61 18.13
CA PRO A 196 0.36 3.36 17.04
C PRO A 196 0.84 1.92 17.02
N GLY A 197 1.18 1.44 15.82
CA GLY A 197 1.67 0.08 15.68
C GLY A 197 1.82 -0.34 14.21
N TYR A 198 2.20 -1.61 14.03
CA TYR A 198 2.20 -2.25 12.73
C TYR A 198 0.84 -2.90 12.41
N SER A 199 0.59 -3.17 11.13
CA SER A 199 -0.57 -3.91 10.63
C SER A 199 -0.35 -5.41 10.85
N ALA A 200 -0.86 -5.92 11.97
CA ALA A 200 -0.87 -7.36 12.23
C ALA A 200 -1.88 -8.05 11.29
N TYR A 201 -1.51 -9.24 10.79
CA TYR A 201 -2.44 -10.07 10.03
C TYR A 201 -3.62 -10.50 10.91
N ASP A 202 -4.80 -10.28 10.38
CA ASP A 202 -6.07 -10.77 10.88
C ASP A 202 -6.89 -11.20 9.66
N SER A 203 -7.35 -12.44 9.66
CA SER A 203 -8.01 -13.08 8.51
C SER A 203 -9.29 -12.34 8.07
N ASP A 204 -10.11 -11.89 9.03
CA ASP A 204 -11.37 -11.19 8.73
C ASP A 204 -11.10 -9.78 8.18
N VAL A 205 -10.11 -9.09 8.74
CA VAL A 205 -9.69 -7.76 8.26
C VAL A 205 -9.08 -7.89 6.87
N ALA A 206 -8.20 -8.86 6.63
CA ALA A 206 -7.57 -9.08 5.33
C ALA A 206 -8.63 -9.36 4.26
N LYS A 207 -9.61 -10.22 4.58
CA LYS A 207 -10.75 -10.49 3.70
C LYS A 207 -11.51 -9.22 3.33
N CYS A 208 -11.86 -8.39 4.32
CA CYS A 208 -12.56 -7.13 4.06
C CYS A 208 -11.72 -6.19 3.18
N GLN A 209 -10.43 -5.99 3.50
CA GLN A 209 -9.57 -5.08 2.74
C GLN A 209 -9.37 -5.52 1.29
N ILE A 210 -9.19 -6.83 1.04
CA ILE A 210 -9.05 -7.39 -0.32
C ILE A 210 -10.34 -7.20 -1.11
N GLN A 211 -11.49 -7.54 -0.50
CA GLN A 211 -12.80 -7.40 -1.14
C GLN A 211 -13.14 -5.93 -1.41
N ASP A 212 -12.84 -5.03 -0.50
CA ASP A 212 -13.02 -3.58 -0.67
C ASP A 212 -12.13 -3.06 -1.80
N ALA A 213 -10.86 -3.46 -1.88
CA ALA A 213 -9.97 -3.10 -2.97
C ALA A 213 -10.54 -3.53 -4.33
N LYS A 214 -11.02 -4.77 -4.44
CA LYS A 214 -11.68 -5.30 -5.66
C LYS A 214 -12.97 -4.54 -5.99
N ALA A 215 -13.82 -4.29 -5.00
CA ALA A 215 -15.08 -3.55 -5.17
C ALA A 215 -14.85 -2.09 -5.61
N ASN A 216 -13.73 -1.49 -5.18
CA ASN A 216 -13.29 -0.15 -5.57
C ASN A 216 -12.52 -0.11 -6.90
N GLY A 217 -12.50 -1.22 -7.65
CA GLY A 217 -11.98 -1.27 -9.00
C GLY A 217 -10.49 -1.58 -9.12
N SER A 218 -9.87 -2.21 -8.11
CA SER A 218 -8.51 -2.71 -8.25
C SER A 218 -8.48 -3.89 -9.23
N ASP A 219 -7.68 -3.76 -10.27
CA ASP A 219 -7.44 -4.84 -11.24
C ASP A 219 -6.55 -5.92 -10.65
N VAL A 220 -5.57 -5.48 -9.86
CA VAL A 220 -4.59 -6.36 -9.19
C VAL A 220 -4.49 -5.97 -7.73
N VAL A 221 -4.63 -6.95 -6.85
CA VAL A 221 -4.42 -6.83 -5.40
C VAL A 221 -3.24 -7.72 -5.01
N ILE A 222 -2.19 -7.10 -4.47
CA ILE A 222 -0.98 -7.76 -3.98
C ILE A 222 -1.00 -7.69 -2.46
N VAL A 223 -0.89 -8.83 -1.79
CA VAL A 223 -0.70 -8.88 -0.33
C VAL A 223 0.75 -9.20 -0.04
N TYR A 224 1.42 -8.28 0.65
CA TYR A 224 2.82 -8.41 1.01
C TYR A 224 2.95 -8.75 2.49
N PHE A 225 3.53 -9.91 2.79
CA PHE A 225 3.74 -10.38 4.16
C PHE A 225 5.19 -10.27 4.61
N HIS A 226 5.37 -9.91 5.87
CA HIS A 226 6.60 -10.17 6.61
C HIS A 226 6.31 -11.28 7.62
N PHE A 227 6.76 -12.49 7.32
CA PHE A 227 6.41 -13.69 8.09
C PHE A 227 7.42 -14.82 7.90
N GLY A 228 7.32 -15.87 8.71
CA GLY A 228 8.15 -17.07 8.61
C GLY A 228 9.25 -17.13 9.65
N ASN A 229 9.89 -18.29 9.74
CA ASN A 229 10.96 -18.53 10.69
C ASN A 229 12.31 -18.16 10.07
N GLU A 230 13.09 -17.32 10.75
CA GLU A 230 14.46 -17.01 10.34
C GLU A 230 15.29 -18.30 10.12
N TYR A 231 16.19 -18.26 9.14
CA TYR A 231 17.06 -19.37 8.76
C TYR A 231 16.35 -20.64 8.26
N SER A 232 15.04 -20.63 8.07
CA SER A 232 14.31 -21.73 7.42
C SER A 232 14.28 -21.54 5.91
N HIS A 233 14.55 -22.61 5.16
CA HIS A 233 14.45 -22.64 3.70
C HIS A 233 13.10 -23.17 3.20
N SER A 234 12.18 -23.49 4.12
CA SER A 234 10.84 -23.99 3.80
C SER A 234 9.81 -23.18 4.55
N PRO A 235 8.65 -22.91 3.93
CA PRO A 235 7.56 -22.26 4.62
C PRO A 235 7.05 -23.12 5.77
N ASN A 236 6.55 -22.49 6.82
CA ASN A 236 5.81 -23.17 7.86
C ASN A 236 4.32 -23.25 7.52
N PRO A 237 3.52 -24.09 8.21
CA PRO A 237 2.08 -24.26 7.92
C PRO A 237 1.28 -22.95 8.06
N ASP A 238 1.67 -22.02 8.94
CA ASP A 238 0.97 -20.74 9.10
C ASP A 238 1.20 -19.84 7.89
N GLN A 239 2.42 -19.81 7.32
CA GLN A 239 2.70 -19.08 6.08
C GLN A 239 1.87 -19.61 4.92
N GLU A 240 1.83 -20.94 4.72
CA GLU A 240 1.03 -21.56 3.67
C GLU A 240 -0.46 -21.24 3.83
N LYS A 241 -0.97 -21.35 5.07
CA LYS A 241 -2.36 -21.04 5.39
C LYS A 241 -2.70 -19.59 5.07
N MET A 242 -1.92 -18.62 5.57
CA MET A 242 -2.17 -17.19 5.35
C MET A 242 -2.12 -16.83 3.86
N ALA A 243 -1.14 -17.36 3.13
CA ALA A 243 -1.02 -17.13 1.69
C ALA A 243 -2.23 -17.67 0.92
N HIS A 244 -2.69 -18.87 1.23
CA HIS A 244 -3.89 -19.44 0.60
C HIS A 244 -5.15 -18.65 0.95
N GLU A 245 -5.34 -18.28 2.23
CA GLU A 245 -6.49 -17.49 2.67
C GLU A 245 -6.63 -16.19 1.87
N VAL A 246 -5.55 -15.41 1.72
CA VAL A 246 -5.64 -14.12 1.01
C VAL A 246 -5.88 -14.30 -0.50
N ILE A 247 -5.37 -15.36 -1.12
CA ILE A 247 -5.69 -15.71 -2.51
C ILE A 247 -7.18 -16.09 -2.62
N ASP A 248 -7.70 -16.92 -1.70
CA ASP A 248 -9.10 -17.30 -1.67
C ASP A 248 -10.04 -16.10 -1.44
N TYR A 249 -9.58 -15.04 -0.78
CA TYR A 249 -10.32 -13.78 -0.58
C TYR A 249 -10.32 -12.90 -1.82
N GLY A 250 -9.47 -13.17 -2.83
CA GLY A 250 -9.42 -12.48 -4.11
C GLY A 250 -8.15 -11.69 -4.38
N ALA A 251 -7.08 -11.87 -3.59
CA ALA A 251 -5.76 -11.35 -3.96
C ALA A 251 -5.23 -12.07 -5.21
N ASP A 252 -4.50 -11.33 -6.05
CA ASP A 252 -3.93 -11.85 -7.29
C ASP A 252 -2.49 -12.34 -7.09
N ALA A 253 -1.81 -11.84 -6.06
CA ALA A 253 -0.45 -12.25 -5.70
C ALA A 253 -0.21 -12.10 -4.18
N VAL A 254 0.73 -12.95 -3.67
CA VAL A 254 1.24 -12.93 -2.30
C VAL A 254 2.75 -12.97 -2.35
#